data_2d53a6181a3c5ad7ead0ea5c6c81ff96
#
_entry.id   2d53a6181a3c5ad7ead0ea5c6c81ff96
#
_cell.length_a   1.000
_cell.length_b   1.000
_cell.length_c   1.000
_cell.angle_alpha   90.00
_cell.angle_beta   90.00
_cell.angle_gamma   90.00
#
_symmetry.space_group_name_H-M   'P 1'
#
loop_
_entity.id
_entity.type
_entity.pdbx_description
1 polymer ?
#
loop_
_entity_poly.entity_id
_entity_poly.type
_entity_poly.pdbx_seq_one_letter_code
_entity_poly.pdbx_strand_id
1 'polypeptide(L)'
;MKSPGSSIQRIFAFSWRDLLVSAFIFLCATVVCVLLHQMADTTDGFASPVYVLAVLLISRFTSGYLFGLIAAALGVICVNYVFTYPYMAFNFTISGYPLTIFTFLVVSLVTSALTTKTKEQDRLRLENEKVKLRADLLRSVSHDIRTPLTSIIGATSTVLENPDLSEEEQRALLADV
;
A
#
# COMPACT_ATOMS: atom_id res chain seq x y z
N MET A 1 -9.52 -18.94 14.93
CA MET A 1 -8.53 -18.29 15.82
C MET A 1 -7.23 -18.12 15.04
N LYS A 2 -6.90 -16.90 14.56
CA LYS A 2 -5.62 -16.60 13.89
C LYS A 2 -4.58 -16.35 14.97
N SER A 3 -3.46 -17.07 14.95
CA SER A 3 -2.37 -16.93 15.91
C SER A 3 -1.77 -15.52 15.88
N PRO A 4 -1.49 -14.90 17.03
CA PRO A 4 -0.92 -13.55 17.12
C PRO A 4 0.51 -13.44 16.57
N GLY A 5 1.18 -14.56 16.25
CA GLY A 5 2.55 -14.58 15.72
C GLY A 5 2.72 -14.09 14.29
N SER A 6 1.65 -14.03 13.47
CA SER A 6 1.75 -13.62 12.07
C SER A 6 1.87 -12.09 11.86
N SER A 7 1.51 -11.30 12.85
CA SER A 7 1.54 -9.83 12.77
C SER A 7 2.96 -9.29 12.99
N ILE A 8 3.72 -9.90 13.89
CA ILE A 8 5.09 -9.46 14.23
C ILE A 8 6.07 -9.81 13.11
N GLN A 9 5.91 -10.95 12.43
CA GLN A 9 6.77 -11.34 11.32
C GLN A 9 6.63 -10.43 10.09
N ARG A 10 5.50 -9.74 9.90
CA ARG A 10 5.31 -8.78 8.81
C ARG A 10 5.96 -7.42 9.05
N ILE A 11 6.25 -7.08 10.30
CA ILE A 11 6.95 -5.84 10.68
C ILE A 11 8.42 -5.92 10.24
N PHE A 12 8.99 -7.12 10.14
CA PHE A 12 10.38 -7.40 9.79
C PHE A 12 10.59 -7.97 8.38
N ALA A 13 9.63 -7.80 7.47
CA ALA A 13 9.81 -8.24 6.09
C ALA A 13 10.91 -7.42 5.41
N PHE A 14 12.14 -7.91 5.48
CA PHE A 14 13.27 -7.36 4.76
C PHE A 14 13.12 -7.68 3.26
N SER A 15 12.96 -6.64 2.44
CA SER A 15 12.92 -6.77 0.99
C SER A 15 14.13 -6.07 0.37
N TRP A 16 14.84 -6.75 -0.51
CA TRP A 16 15.94 -6.16 -1.28
C TRP A 16 15.50 -4.94 -2.09
N ARG A 17 14.25 -4.95 -2.57
CA ARG A 17 13.65 -3.78 -3.27
C ARG A 17 13.53 -2.58 -2.35
N ASP A 18 13.06 -2.78 -1.13
CA ASP A 18 12.87 -1.69 -0.16
C ASP A 18 14.22 -1.13 0.27
N LEU A 19 15.26 -1.97 0.38
CA LEU A 19 16.61 -1.53 0.64
C LEU A 19 17.18 -0.69 -0.51
N LEU A 20 17.02 -1.13 -1.76
CA LEU A 20 17.49 -0.39 -2.94
C LEU A 20 16.76 0.96 -3.07
N VAL A 21 15.44 0.98 -2.87
CA VAL A 21 14.63 2.20 -2.92
C VAL A 21 15.05 3.18 -1.82
N SER A 22 15.24 2.69 -0.58
CA SER A 22 15.67 3.55 0.52
C SER A 22 17.08 4.11 0.30
N ALA A 23 18.01 3.28 -0.17
CA ALA A 23 19.36 3.71 -0.51
C ALA A 23 19.38 4.74 -1.64
N PHE A 24 18.58 4.56 -2.67
CA PHE A 24 18.45 5.50 -3.78
C PHE A 24 17.90 6.86 -3.34
N ILE A 25 16.81 6.87 -2.57
CA ILE A 25 16.21 8.12 -2.05
C ILE A 25 17.20 8.84 -1.14
N PHE A 26 17.89 8.10 -0.27
CA PHE A 26 18.88 8.67 0.64
C PHE A 26 20.08 9.26 -0.11
N LEU A 27 20.55 8.56 -1.15
CA LEU A 27 21.62 9.07 -2.03
C LEU A 27 21.19 10.34 -2.76
N CYS A 28 19.98 10.37 -3.33
CA CYS A 28 19.44 11.58 -3.97
C CYS A 28 19.36 12.77 -3.00
N ALA A 29 18.89 12.53 -1.77
CA ALA A 29 18.84 13.57 -0.74
C ALA A 29 20.24 14.11 -0.41
N THR A 30 21.22 13.22 -0.29
CA THR A 30 22.61 13.61 -0.03
C THR A 30 23.18 14.45 -1.18
N VAL A 31 22.96 14.03 -2.43
CA VAL A 31 23.39 14.78 -3.62
C VAL A 31 22.75 16.17 -3.65
N VAL A 32 21.45 16.27 -3.38
CA VAL A 32 20.76 17.56 -3.30
C VAL A 32 21.36 18.45 -2.22
N CYS A 33 21.62 17.91 -1.03
CA CYS A 33 22.25 18.67 0.05
C CYS A 33 23.66 19.16 -0.33
N VAL A 34 24.46 18.33 -1.00
CA VAL A 34 25.81 18.72 -1.45
C VAL A 34 25.75 19.82 -2.51
N LEU A 35 24.81 19.71 -3.47
CA LEU A 35 24.62 20.76 -4.49
C LEU A 35 24.16 22.08 -3.88
N LEU A 36 23.22 22.03 -2.94
CA LEU A 36 22.78 23.23 -2.22
C LEU A 36 23.92 23.84 -1.40
N HIS A 37 24.76 23.02 -0.80
CA HIS A 37 25.94 23.48 -0.06
C HIS A 37 26.95 24.20 -0.94
N GLN A 38 27.11 23.79 -2.20
CA GLN A 38 27.99 24.44 -3.15
C GLN A 38 27.42 25.77 -3.70
N MET A 39 26.10 25.94 -3.72
CA MET A 39 25.42 27.11 -4.29
C MET A 39 25.15 28.20 -3.28
N ALA A 40 25.13 27.92 -1.99
CA ALA A 40 24.79 28.88 -0.96
C ALA A 40 25.90 28.94 0.11
N ASP A 41 26.43 30.15 0.35
CA ASP A 41 27.45 30.42 1.39
C ASP A 41 26.92 30.25 2.83
N THR A 42 25.60 30.04 3.00
CA THR A 42 24.92 29.91 4.30
C THR A 42 24.07 28.66 4.34
N THR A 43 24.65 27.53 4.71
CA THR A 43 24.06 26.18 4.49
C THR A 43 23.50 25.51 5.73
N ASP A 44 23.61 26.09 6.90
CA ASP A 44 23.29 25.39 8.16
C ASP A 44 21.81 25.03 8.35
N GLY A 45 20.89 25.52 7.50
CA GLY A 45 19.45 25.29 7.64
C GLY A 45 18.80 24.30 6.66
N PHE A 46 19.41 24.03 5.49
CA PHE A 46 18.74 23.30 4.40
C PHE A 46 18.82 21.77 4.50
N ALA A 47 19.84 21.23 5.15
CA ALA A 47 20.04 19.81 5.25
C ALA A 47 18.91 19.10 6.02
N SER A 48 18.48 19.66 7.14
CA SER A 48 17.42 19.05 7.96
C SER A 48 16.10 18.85 7.22
N PRO A 49 15.49 19.84 6.54
CA PRO A 49 14.25 19.64 5.79
C PRO A 49 14.40 18.66 4.63
N VAL A 50 15.55 18.63 3.94
CA VAL A 50 15.78 17.67 2.85
C VAL A 50 15.79 16.23 3.37
N TYR A 51 16.48 15.97 4.48
CA TYR A 51 16.49 14.63 5.08
C TYR A 51 15.14 14.26 5.71
N VAL A 52 14.39 15.18 6.28
CA VAL A 52 13.01 14.96 6.72
C VAL A 52 12.16 14.49 5.53
N LEU A 53 12.24 15.16 4.39
CA LEU A 53 11.54 14.75 3.17
C LEU A 53 11.99 13.36 2.70
N ALA A 54 13.28 13.07 2.74
CA ALA A 54 13.79 11.74 2.38
C ALA A 54 13.21 10.65 3.28
N VAL A 55 13.15 10.86 4.60
CA VAL A 55 12.55 9.93 5.55
C VAL A 55 11.05 9.71 5.27
N LEU A 56 10.33 10.78 4.94
CA LEU A 56 8.92 10.71 4.53
C LEU A 56 8.75 9.83 3.27
N LEU A 57 9.56 10.06 2.25
CA LEU A 57 9.52 9.29 1.00
C LEU A 57 9.89 7.82 1.24
N ILE A 58 10.94 7.54 2.00
CA ILE A 58 11.35 6.18 2.35
C ILE A 58 10.20 5.48 3.07
N SER A 59 9.62 6.09 4.11
CA SER A 59 8.48 5.52 4.83
C SER A 59 7.26 5.28 3.93
N ARG A 60 7.06 6.11 2.90
CA ARG A 60 5.94 5.96 1.95
C ARG A 60 6.14 4.81 0.97
N PHE A 61 7.35 4.65 0.45
CA PHE A 61 7.65 3.69 -0.61
C PHE A 61 8.13 2.32 -0.12
N THR A 62 8.63 2.22 1.13
CA THR A 62 9.09 0.96 1.72
C THR A 62 8.00 0.28 2.55
N SER A 63 8.18 -1.02 2.78
CA SER A 63 7.23 -1.86 3.51
C SER A 63 7.70 -2.04 4.95
N GLY A 64 7.08 -1.32 5.91
CA GLY A 64 7.31 -1.51 7.34
C GLY A 64 8.00 -0.35 8.05
N TYR A 65 7.96 -0.40 9.38
CA TYR A 65 8.50 0.65 10.25
C TYR A 65 10.02 0.74 10.27
N LEU A 66 10.71 -0.37 10.02
CA LEU A 66 12.17 -0.48 10.16
C LEU A 66 12.93 0.46 9.22
N PHE A 67 12.57 0.48 7.95
CA PHE A 67 13.26 1.32 6.97
C PHE A 67 13.12 2.81 7.28
N GLY A 68 11.93 3.24 7.72
CA GLY A 68 11.70 4.61 8.16
C GLY A 68 12.53 4.99 9.40
N LEU A 69 12.60 4.09 10.37
CA LEU A 69 13.38 4.32 11.59
C LEU A 69 14.89 4.35 11.32
N ILE A 70 15.39 3.42 10.49
CA ILE A 70 16.80 3.40 10.09
C ILE A 70 17.15 4.66 9.28
N ALA A 71 16.28 5.04 8.34
CA ALA A 71 16.47 6.26 7.55
C ALA A 71 16.48 7.51 8.42
N ALA A 72 15.63 7.60 9.45
CA ALA A 72 15.64 8.70 10.41
C ALA A 72 16.94 8.75 11.21
N ALA A 73 17.40 7.61 11.72
CA ALA A 73 18.68 7.53 12.44
C ALA A 73 19.87 7.95 11.56
N LEU A 74 19.91 7.43 10.33
CA LEU A 74 20.95 7.82 9.35
C LEU A 74 20.86 9.30 8.98
N GLY A 75 19.64 9.84 8.80
CA GLY A 75 19.41 11.25 8.51
C GLY A 75 19.95 12.16 9.62
N VAL A 76 19.67 11.83 10.88
CA VAL A 76 20.22 12.55 12.05
C VAL A 76 21.74 12.52 12.05
N ILE A 77 22.34 11.35 11.81
CA ILE A 77 23.81 11.20 11.75
C ILE A 77 24.39 12.04 10.61
N CYS A 78 23.80 11.98 9.40
CA CYS A 78 24.26 12.77 8.25
C CYS A 78 24.17 14.26 8.49
N VAL A 79 23.04 14.73 9.00
CA VAL A 79 22.87 16.17 9.29
C VAL A 79 23.88 16.63 10.33
N ASN A 80 24.04 15.89 11.42
CA ASN A 80 24.95 16.28 12.50
C ASN A 80 26.43 16.21 12.10
N TYR A 81 26.84 15.12 11.43
CA TYR A 81 28.26 14.84 11.15
C TYR A 81 28.77 15.55 9.89
N VAL A 82 27.95 15.61 8.83
CA VAL A 82 28.40 16.10 7.52
C VAL A 82 28.06 17.56 7.30
N PHE A 83 26.87 18.00 7.71
CA PHE A 83 26.31 19.30 7.34
C PHE A 83 26.28 20.33 8.48
N THR A 84 26.82 20.01 9.66
CA THR A 84 26.82 20.94 10.77
C THR A 84 28.23 21.27 11.26
N TYR A 85 28.49 22.55 11.51
CA TYR A 85 29.76 23.02 12.05
C TYR A 85 29.92 22.62 13.55
N PRO A 86 31.09 22.14 14.02
CA PRO A 86 32.28 21.80 13.25
C PRO A 86 32.10 20.49 12.45
N TYR A 87 32.37 20.53 11.15
CA TYR A 87 32.23 19.39 10.26
C TYR A 87 33.09 18.23 10.73
N MET A 88 32.63 16.98 10.47
CA MET A 88 33.30 15.74 10.86
C MET A 88 33.45 15.53 12.38
N ALA A 89 32.65 16.24 13.19
CA ALA A 89 32.63 16.06 14.65
C ALA A 89 31.19 15.92 15.17
N PHE A 90 30.96 15.00 16.09
CA PHE A 90 29.69 14.94 16.80
C PHE A 90 29.64 16.01 17.86
N ASN A 91 28.79 16.98 17.70
CA ASN A 91 28.63 18.05 18.67
C ASN A 91 27.19 18.06 19.21
N PHE A 92 27.00 17.66 20.45
CA PHE A 92 25.70 17.63 21.14
C PHE A 92 25.47 18.87 22.00
N THR A 93 26.44 19.81 22.01
CA THR A 93 26.40 20.96 22.92
C THR A 93 25.62 22.14 22.34
N ILE A 94 25.35 22.14 21.02
CA ILE A 94 24.61 23.22 20.37
C ILE A 94 23.11 23.03 20.65
N SER A 95 22.46 24.05 21.16
CA SER A 95 21.09 24.07 21.69
C SER A 95 19.98 23.67 20.71
N GLY A 96 20.26 23.49 19.41
CA GLY A 96 19.29 23.05 18.39
C GLY A 96 19.26 21.54 18.10
N TYR A 97 20.30 20.78 18.44
CA TYR A 97 20.38 19.36 18.07
C TYR A 97 19.37 18.44 18.76
N PRO A 98 19.09 18.57 20.06
CA PRO A 98 18.09 17.73 20.68
C PRO A 98 16.71 17.87 20.03
N LEU A 99 16.38 19.10 19.60
CA LEU A 99 15.13 19.39 18.90
C LEU A 99 15.12 18.73 17.50
N THR A 100 16.23 18.80 16.75
CA THR A 100 16.34 18.14 15.44
C THR A 100 16.20 16.64 15.53
N ILE A 101 16.90 16.00 16.46
CA ILE A 101 16.79 14.55 16.73
C ILE A 101 15.35 14.17 17.07
N PHE A 102 14.74 14.93 18.00
CA PHE A 102 13.36 14.70 18.41
C PHE A 102 12.39 14.83 17.23
N THR A 103 12.56 15.88 16.39
CA THR A 103 11.73 16.11 15.21
C THR A 103 11.84 14.96 14.21
N PHE A 104 13.06 14.49 13.89
CA PHE A 104 13.28 13.34 13.01
C PHE A 104 12.60 12.08 13.53
N LEU A 105 12.72 11.84 14.83
CA LEU A 105 12.15 10.66 15.47
C LEU A 105 10.61 10.70 15.44
N VAL A 106 10.02 11.83 15.79
CA VAL A 106 8.56 12.03 15.76
C VAL A 106 8.03 11.92 14.33
N VAL A 107 8.64 12.61 13.37
CA VAL A 107 8.23 12.57 11.95
C VAL A 107 8.32 11.14 11.41
N SER A 108 9.42 10.43 11.67
CA SER A 108 9.58 9.04 11.25
C SER A 108 8.51 8.14 11.83
N LEU A 109 8.27 8.23 13.14
CA LEU A 109 7.28 7.40 13.83
C LEU A 109 5.86 7.65 13.31
N VAL A 110 5.45 8.91 13.25
CA VAL A 110 4.12 9.30 12.77
C VAL A 110 3.91 8.89 11.32
N THR A 111 4.87 9.15 10.45
CA THR A 111 4.78 8.81 9.03
C THR A 111 4.72 7.30 8.83
N SER A 112 5.56 6.55 9.51
CA SER A 112 5.55 5.08 9.44
C SER A 112 4.21 4.51 9.93
N ALA A 113 3.66 5.04 11.02
CA ALA A 113 2.36 4.63 11.55
C ALA A 113 1.22 4.93 10.56
N LEU A 114 1.17 6.15 10.02
CA LEU A 114 0.17 6.55 9.03
C LEU A 114 0.27 5.72 7.74
N THR A 115 1.48 5.53 7.22
CA THR A 115 1.70 4.75 6.00
C THR A 115 1.26 3.30 6.16
N THR A 116 1.57 2.69 7.30
CA THR A 116 1.14 1.31 7.59
C THR A 116 -0.38 1.21 7.69
N LYS A 117 -1.02 2.16 8.36
CA LYS A 117 -2.49 2.23 8.46
C LYS A 117 -3.15 2.39 7.09
N THR A 118 -2.61 3.26 6.23
CA THR A 118 -3.12 3.47 4.87
C THR A 118 -3.00 2.20 4.03
N LYS A 119 -1.84 1.53 4.06
CA LYS A 119 -1.61 0.27 3.32
C LYS A 119 -2.57 -0.85 3.77
N GLU A 120 -2.85 -0.96 5.06
CA GLU A 120 -3.82 -1.94 5.57
C GLU A 120 -5.25 -1.60 5.13
N GLN A 121 -5.63 -0.33 5.15
CA GLN A 121 -6.93 0.12 4.63
C GLN A 121 -7.08 -0.18 3.14
N ASP A 122 -6.07 0.10 2.32
CA ASP A 122 -6.08 -0.18 0.89
C ASP A 122 -6.21 -1.68 0.61
N ARG A 123 -5.51 -2.50 1.40
CA ARG A 123 -5.63 -3.95 1.31
C ARG A 123 -7.05 -4.45 1.63
N LEU A 124 -7.65 -3.97 2.71
CA LEU A 124 -9.00 -4.33 3.11
C LEU A 124 -10.03 -3.87 2.05
N ARG A 125 -9.85 -2.70 1.45
CA ARG A 125 -10.69 -2.23 0.33
C ARG A 125 -10.63 -3.19 -0.85
N LEU A 126 -9.43 -3.58 -1.29
CA LEU A 126 -9.25 -4.52 -2.40
C LEU A 126 -9.85 -5.90 -2.10
N GLU A 127 -9.75 -6.39 -0.86
CA GLU A 127 -10.39 -7.65 -0.45
C GLU A 127 -11.91 -7.53 -0.51
N ASN A 128 -12.49 -6.43 -0.03
CA ASN A 128 -13.93 -6.17 -0.07
C ASN A 128 -14.46 -6.01 -1.51
N GLU A 129 -13.72 -5.31 -2.38
CA GLU A 129 -14.07 -5.18 -3.80
C GLU A 129 -14.10 -6.56 -4.50
N LYS A 130 -13.14 -7.44 -4.23
CA LYS A 130 -13.13 -8.81 -4.75
C LYS A 130 -14.33 -9.63 -4.28
N VAL A 131 -14.72 -9.51 -3.00
CA VAL A 131 -15.90 -10.20 -2.46
C VAL A 131 -17.17 -9.69 -3.13
N LYS A 132 -17.30 -8.36 -3.26
CA LYS A 132 -18.44 -7.74 -3.94
C LYS A 132 -18.56 -8.19 -5.40
N LEU A 133 -17.45 -8.13 -6.14
CA LEU A 133 -17.42 -8.57 -7.53
C LEU A 133 -17.86 -10.03 -7.69
N ARG A 134 -17.38 -10.92 -6.80
CA ARG A 134 -17.81 -12.33 -6.81
C ARG A 134 -19.31 -12.48 -6.54
N ALA A 135 -19.86 -11.72 -5.60
CA ALA A 135 -21.28 -11.75 -5.30
C ALA A 135 -22.12 -11.27 -6.47
N ASP A 136 -21.71 -10.18 -7.12
CA ASP A 136 -22.37 -9.60 -8.29
C ASP A 136 -22.32 -10.57 -9.49
N LEU A 137 -21.17 -11.19 -9.76
CA LEU A 137 -21.05 -12.24 -10.79
C LEU A 137 -21.96 -13.44 -10.53
N LEU A 138 -21.99 -13.96 -9.30
CA LEU A 138 -22.87 -15.08 -8.95
C LEU A 138 -24.34 -14.72 -9.12
N ARG A 139 -24.72 -13.49 -8.78
CA ARG A 139 -26.09 -12.99 -8.96
C ARG A 139 -26.47 -12.88 -10.44
N SER A 140 -25.58 -12.33 -11.26
CA SER A 140 -25.79 -12.23 -12.71
C SER A 140 -25.92 -13.61 -13.34
N VAL A 141 -24.97 -14.51 -13.08
CA VAL A 141 -24.98 -15.89 -13.60
C VAL A 141 -26.25 -16.63 -13.16
N SER A 142 -26.67 -16.47 -11.89
CA SER A 142 -27.89 -17.11 -11.39
C SER A 142 -29.13 -16.60 -12.11
N HIS A 143 -29.19 -15.30 -12.41
CA HIS A 143 -30.29 -14.72 -13.18
C HIS A 143 -30.30 -15.23 -14.61
N ASP A 144 -29.12 -15.25 -15.26
CA ASP A 144 -28.98 -15.64 -16.69
C ASP A 144 -29.25 -17.15 -16.91
N ILE A 145 -29.01 -17.98 -15.89
CA ILE A 145 -29.37 -19.41 -15.90
C ILE A 145 -30.87 -19.63 -15.61
N ARG A 146 -31.45 -18.83 -14.70
CA ARG A 146 -32.85 -19.02 -14.30
C ARG A 146 -33.83 -18.82 -15.48
N THR A 147 -33.55 -17.84 -16.34
CA THR A 147 -34.42 -17.51 -17.48
C THR A 147 -34.57 -18.70 -18.44
N PRO A 148 -33.51 -19.28 -19.02
CA PRO A 148 -33.66 -20.44 -19.90
C PRO A 148 -34.18 -21.68 -19.18
N LEU A 149 -33.79 -21.87 -17.91
CA LEU A 149 -34.26 -23.00 -17.14
C LEU A 149 -35.78 -22.93 -16.88
N THR A 150 -36.31 -21.74 -16.62
CA THR A 150 -37.76 -21.55 -16.47
C THR A 150 -38.50 -21.82 -17.78
N SER A 151 -37.92 -21.40 -18.95
CA SER A 151 -38.47 -21.72 -20.26
C SER A 151 -38.52 -23.24 -20.52
N ILE A 152 -37.40 -23.94 -20.26
CA ILE A 152 -37.32 -25.41 -20.42
C ILE A 152 -38.37 -26.11 -19.55
N ILE A 153 -38.45 -25.73 -18.26
CA ILE A 153 -39.40 -26.33 -17.32
C ILE A 153 -40.83 -26.01 -17.79
N GLY A 154 -41.13 -24.80 -18.21
CA GLY A 154 -42.45 -24.42 -18.71
C GLY A 154 -42.85 -25.25 -19.94
N ALA A 155 -42.00 -25.33 -20.96
CA ALA A 155 -42.25 -26.10 -22.16
C ALA A 155 -42.45 -27.57 -21.87
N THR A 156 -41.57 -28.19 -21.05
CA THR A 156 -41.70 -29.61 -20.67
C THR A 156 -42.95 -29.92 -19.82
N SER A 157 -43.27 -29.01 -18.89
CA SER A 157 -44.53 -29.14 -18.08
C SER A 157 -45.77 -29.07 -18.95
N THR A 158 -45.78 -28.13 -19.92
CA THR A 158 -46.93 -28.00 -20.83
C THR A 158 -47.13 -29.23 -21.69
N VAL A 159 -46.04 -29.84 -22.17
CA VAL A 159 -46.13 -31.10 -22.92
C VAL A 159 -46.60 -32.28 -22.07
N LEU A 160 -46.18 -32.36 -20.81
CA LEU A 160 -46.59 -33.44 -19.88
C LEU A 160 -48.02 -33.31 -19.39
N GLU A 161 -48.52 -32.11 -19.18
CA GLU A 161 -49.87 -31.84 -18.67
C GLU A 161 -50.95 -31.89 -19.74
N ASN A 162 -50.57 -31.81 -21.02
CA ASN A 162 -51.47 -31.84 -22.16
C ASN A 162 -51.15 -33.01 -23.11
N PRO A 163 -51.59 -34.22 -22.80
CA PRO A 163 -51.30 -35.40 -23.63
C PRO A 163 -52.02 -35.39 -24.98
N ASP A 164 -53.01 -34.50 -25.19
CA ASP A 164 -53.77 -34.35 -26.42
C ASP A 164 -53.08 -33.42 -27.46
N LEU A 165 -51.91 -32.85 -27.14
CA LEU A 165 -51.14 -32.05 -28.08
C LEU A 165 -50.63 -32.85 -29.29
N SER A 166 -50.79 -32.35 -30.48
CA SER A 166 -50.25 -32.96 -31.67
C SER A 166 -48.70 -33.01 -31.63
N GLU A 167 -48.09 -33.98 -32.35
CA GLU A 167 -46.63 -34.07 -32.41
C GLU A 167 -45.96 -32.80 -32.94
N GLU A 168 -46.66 -32.07 -33.84
CA GLU A 168 -46.16 -30.81 -34.38
C GLU A 168 -46.13 -29.68 -33.36
N GLU A 169 -47.16 -29.57 -32.51
CA GLU A 169 -47.28 -28.62 -31.43
C GLU A 169 -46.26 -28.92 -30.29
N GLN A 170 -46.06 -30.20 -29.96
CA GLN A 170 -45.00 -30.59 -29.01
C GLN A 170 -43.61 -30.24 -29.50
N ARG A 171 -43.31 -30.47 -30.80
CA ARG A 171 -42.02 -30.10 -31.41
C ARG A 171 -41.83 -28.59 -31.46
N ALA A 172 -42.88 -27.82 -31.72
CA ALA A 172 -42.79 -26.34 -31.74
C ALA A 172 -42.46 -25.79 -30.33
N LEU A 173 -43.16 -26.28 -29.29
CA LEU A 173 -42.91 -25.91 -27.90
C LEU A 173 -41.48 -26.24 -27.43
N LEU A 174 -40.91 -27.35 -27.87
CA LEU A 174 -39.57 -27.79 -27.52
C LEU A 174 -38.48 -27.12 -28.39
N ALA A 175 -38.81 -26.60 -29.56
CA ALA A 175 -37.86 -25.92 -30.46
C ALA A 175 -37.67 -24.44 -30.10
N ASP A 176 -38.57 -23.84 -29.34
CA ASP A 176 -38.53 -22.43 -28.91
C ASP A 176 -37.77 -22.24 -27.58
N VAL A 177 -37.17 -23.30 -27.06
CA VAL A 177 -36.43 -23.34 -25.80
C VAL A 177 -34.91 -23.48 -26.02
#